data_5ea8f1bb85e098a4a5cdab17796869d3
#
_entry.id   5ea8f1bb85e098a4a5cdab17796869d3
#
_cell.length_a   1.000
_cell.length_b   1.000
_cell.length_c   1.000
_cell.angle_alpha   90.00
_cell.angle_beta   90.00
_cell.angle_gamma   90.00
#
_symmetry.space_group_name_H-M   'P 1'
#
loop_
_entity.id
_entity.type
_entity.pdbx_description
1 polymer ?
#
loop_
_entity_poly.entity_id
_entity_poly.type
_entity_poly.pdbx_seq_one_letter_code
_entity_poly.pdbx_strand_id
1 'polypeptide(L)'
;MQIKILEARSGLPRDTLRFYERSGLITPPRRLPNGYREYDEQTLAELKFISAAREVGFTLAEIKKAIPHLKAPPDKCLDLLEGLLGRRLAVIEQIALSRRQLRRLDQLIKRFSHQ
;
A
#
# COMPACT_ATOMS: atom_id res chain seq x y z
N MET A 1 -15.03 -6.59 15.39
CA MET A 1 -14.45 -7.94 15.22
C MET A 1 -13.19 -8.11 16.06
N GLN A 2 -12.92 -9.30 16.51
CA GLN A 2 -11.69 -9.62 17.22
C GLN A 2 -10.52 -9.79 16.23
N ILE A 3 -9.29 -9.78 16.75
CA ILE A 3 -8.08 -9.80 15.91
C ILE A 3 -8.00 -11.04 15.02
N LYS A 4 -8.50 -12.20 15.46
CA LYS A 4 -8.52 -13.43 14.65
C LYS A 4 -9.32 -13.25 13.36
N ILE A 5 -10.47 -12.60 13.47
CA ILE A 5 -11.34 -12.33 12.32
C ILE A 5 -10.67 -11.30 11.40
N LEU A 6 -10.04 -10.29 11.99
CA LEU A 6 -9.32 -9.27 11.24
C LEU A 6 -8.15 -9.89 10.46
N GLU A 7 -7.39 -10.81 11.08
CA GLU A 7 -6.33 -11.56 10.39
C GLU A 7 -6.88 -12.31 9.17
N ALA A 8 -7.98 -13.05 9.38
CA ALA A 8 -8.58 -13.84 8.31
C ALA A 8 -9.09 -12.97 7.15
N ARG A 9 -9.76 -11.87 7.47
CA ARG A 9 -10.36 -11.00 6.46
C ARG A 9 -9.34 -10.10 5.75
N SER A 10 -8.28 -9.69 6.45
CA SER A 10 -7.24 -8.85 5.86
C SER A 10 -6.15 -9.66 5.15
N GLY A 11 -5.99 -10.92 5.50
CA GLY A 11 -4.90 -11.74 4.99
C GLY A 11 -3.53 -11.40 5.58
N LEU A 12 -3.48 -10.63 6.66
CA LEU A 12 -2.23 -10.18 7.27
C LEU A 12 -1.99 -10.86 8.61
N PRO A 13 -0.71 -11.18 8.93
CA PRO A 13 -0.39 -11.77 10.23
C PRO A 13 -0.61 -10.78 11.38
N ARG A 14 -0.83 -11.32 12.56
CA ARG A 14 -1.08 -10.55 13.78
C ARG A 14 0.03 -9.53 14.07
N ASP A 15 1.27 -9.92 13.89
CA ASP A 15 2.42 -9.04 14.13
C ASP A 15 2.40 -7.82 13.20
N THR A 16 2.01 -8.00 11.95
CA THR A 16 1.85 -6.91 10.99
C THR A 16 0.73 -5.96 11.42
N LEU A 17 -0.40 -6.52 11.85
CA LEU A 17 -1.53 -5.72 12.33
C LEU A 17 -1.14 -4.86 13.53
N ARG A 18 -0.42 -5.46 14.49
CA ARG A 18 0.07 -4.75 15.68
C ARG A 18 1.09 -3.67 15.32
N PHE A 19 1.95 -3.94 14.36
CA PHE A 19 2.91 -2.96 13.86
C PHE A 19 2.19 -1.75 13.25
N TYR A 20 1.18 -1.97 12.43
CA TYR A 20 0.42 -0.89 11.83
C TYR A 20 -0.36 -0.09 12.87
N GLU A 21 -0.88 -0.76 13.89
CA GLU A 21 -1.56 -0.09 15.00
C GLU A 21 -0.59 0.81 15.78
N ARG A 22 0.59 0.31 16.15
CA ARG A 22 1.62 1.08 16.86
C ARG A 22 2.14 2.25 16.03
N SER A 23 2.22 2.08 14.73
CA SER A 23 2.71 3.11 13.81
C SER A 23 1.68 4.21 13.54
N GLY A 24 0.46 4.04 14.01
CA GLY A 24 -0.62 4.99 13.74
C GLY A 24 -1.17 4.92 12.32
N LEU A 25 -0.94 3.81 11.61
CA LEU A 25 -1.42 3.62 10.24
C LEU A 25 -2.90 3.24 10.18
N ILE A 26 -3.40 2.56 11.21
CA ILE A 26 -4.78 2.12 11.28
C ILE A 26 -5.47 2.68 12.50
N THR A 27 -6.80 2.81 12.41
CA THR A 27 -7.63 3.22 13.54
C THR A 27 -7.46 2.21 14.68
N PRO A 28 -7.12 2.67 15.91
CA PRO A 28 -6.96 1.76 17.03
C PRO A 28 -8.27 1.08 17.38
N PRO A 29 -8.22 -0.16 17.89
CA PRO A 29 -9.42 -0.86 18.29
C PRO A 29 -10.04 -0.23 19.55
N ARG A 30 -11.34 -0.41 19.69
CA ARG A 30 -12.02 -0.08 20.93
C ARG A 30 -11.75 -1.18 21.94
N ARG A 31 -11.41 -0.82 23.19
CA ARG A 31 -11.24 -1.80 24.25
C ARG A 31 -12.57 -2.03 24.95
N LEU A 32 -12.95 -3.30 25.06
CA LEU A 32 -14.15 -3.72 25.80
C LEU A 32 -13.85 -3.75 27.29
N PRO A 33 -14.89 -3.74 28.17
CA PRO A 33 -14.69 -3.82 29.62
C PRO A 33 -13.91 -5.04 30.07
N ASN A 34 -13.95 -6.14 29.32
CA ASN A 34 -13.21 -7.37 29.62
C ASN A 34 -11.75 -7.33 29.13
N GLY A 35 -11.27 -6.18 28.61
CA GLY A 35 -9.92 -6.00 28.13
C GLY A 35 -9.67 -6.44 26.69
N TYR A 36 -10.62 -7.09 26.04
CA TYR A 36 -10.48 -7.50 24.65
C TYR A 36 -10.57 -6.31 23.70
N ARG A 37 -9.86 -6.41 22.57
CA ARG A 37 -9.86 -5.39 21.52
C ARG A 37 -10.96 -5.67 20.51
N GLU A 38 -11.70 -4.62 20.15
CA GLU A 38 -12.76 -4.68 19.15
C GLU A 38 -12.39 -3.80 17.96
N TYR A 39 -12.13 -4.44 16.82
CA TYR A 39 -11.83 -3.76 15.55
C TYR A 39 -13.10 -3.56 14.74
N ASP A 40 -13.17 -2.48 13.95
CA ASP A 40 -14.34 -2.20 13.13
C ASP A 40 -14.03 -2.39 11.63
N GLU A 41 -15.07 -2.21 10.81
CA GLU A 41 -14.96 -2.35 9.35
C GLU A 41 -14.06 -1.27 8.74
N GLN A 42 -13.96 -0.11 9.38
CA GLN A 42 -13.08 0.96 8.92
C GLN A 42 -11.62 0.51 8.96
N THR A 43 -11.22 -0.17 10.03
CA THR A 43 -9.87 -0.72 10.17
C THR A 43 -9.58 -1.72 9.04
N LEU A 44 -10.55 -2.57 8.70
CA LEU A 44 -10.38 -3.51 7.59
C LEU A 44 -10.21 -2.78 6.26
N ALA A 45 -10.99 -1.73 6.01
CA ALA A 45 -10.86 -0.92 4.79
C ALA A 45 -9.48 -0.27 4.71
N GLU A 46 -8.99 0.26 5.83
CA GLU A 46 -7.63 0.83 5.91
C GLU A 46 -6.57 -0.22 5.58
N LEU A 47 -6.69 -1.43 6.12
CA LEU A 47 -5.74 -2.51 5.87
C LEU A 47 -5.73 -2.92 4.40
N LYS A 48 -6.89 -3.00 3.77
CA LYS A 48 -6.98 -3.31 2.34
C LYS A 48 -6.34 -2.23 1.48
N PHE A 49 -6.54 -0.97 1.85
CA PHE A 49 -5.91 0.15 1.16
C PHE A 49 -4.38 0.09 1.31
N ILE A 50 -3.88 -0.17 2.54
CA ILE A 50 -2.44 -0.28 2.79
C ILE A 50 -1.82 -1.37 1.91
N SER A 51 -2.45 -2.54 1.84
CA SER A 51 -1.95 -3.66 1.03
C SER A 51 -1.90 -3.29 -0.45
N ALA A 52 -2.94 -2.68 -0.98
CA ALA A 52 -3.00 -2.26 -2.39
C ALA A 52 -1.94 -1.20 -2.70
N ALA A 53 -1.78 -0.22 -1.82
CA ALA A 53 -0.81 0.86 -2.02
C ALA A 53 0.63 0.34 -1.94
N ARG A 54 0.92 -0.58 -1.02
CA ARG A 54 2.23 -1.22 -0.93
C ARG A 54 2.56 -1.99 -2.20
N GLU A 55 1.58 -2.68 -2.75
CA GLU A 55 1.75 -3.46 -3.98
C GLU A 55 2.18 -2.60 -5.16
N VAL A 56 1.72 -1.35 -5.23
CA VAL A 56 2.12 -0.42 -6.30
C VAL A 56 3.29 0.48 -5.92
N GLY A 57 3.97 0.18 -4.81
CA GLY A 57 5.25 0.78 -4.46
C GLY A 57 5.20 2.02 -3.58
N PHE A 58 4.08 2.34 -2.97
CA PHE A 58 4.04 3.44 -1.98
C PHE A 58 4.76 3.03 -0.71
N THR A 59 5.48 3.98 -0.10
CA THR A 59 6.09 3.80 1.20
C THR A 59 5.03 3.89 2.30
N LEU A 60 5.32 3.34 3.49
CA LEU A 60 4.42 3.46 4.63
C LEU A 60 4.18 4.92 5.03
N ALA A 61 5.19 5.78 4.90
CA ALA A 61 5.06 7.21 5.19
C ALA A 61 4.07 7.88 4.24
N GLU A 62 4.15 7.55 2.94
CA GLU A 62 3.21 8.05 1.94
C GLU A 62 1.79 7.56 2.21
N ILE A 63 1.66 6.28 2.55
CA ILE A 63 0.37 5.66 2.86
C ILE A 63 -0.26 6.32 4.10
N LYS A 64 0.53 6.59 5.12
CA LYS A 64 0.05 7.24 6.34
C LYS A 64 -0.57 8.60 6.04
N LYS A 65 0.01 9.36 5.13
CA LYS A 65 -0.54 10.65 4.70
C LYS A 65 -1.84 10.50 3.92
N ALA A 66 -2.02 9.39 3.21
CA ALA A 66 -3.19 9.15 2.37
C ALA A 66 -4.39 8.60 3.13
N ILE A 67 -4.17 7.88 4.24
CA ILE A 67 -5.24 7.22 5.00
C ILE A 67 -6.38 8.17 5.41
N PRO A 68 -6.14 9.39 5.91
CA PRO A 68 -7.24 10.29 6.24
C PRO A 68 -8.18 10.58 5.08
N HIS A 69 -7.72 10.49 3.85
CA HIS A 69 -8.53 10.73 2.65
C HIS A 69 -9.56 9.61 2.41
N LEU A 70 -9.37 8.45 3.00
CA LEU A 70 -10.37 7.36 2.92
C LEU A 70 -11.67 7.71 3.61
N LYS A 71 -11.63 8.64 4.58
CA LYS A 71 -12.79 9.10 5.33
C LYS A 71 -13.33 10.44 4.80
N ALA A 72 -12.62 11.03 3.83
CA ALA A 72 -12.97 12.34 3.32
C ALA A 72 -14.17 12.25 2.36
N PRO A 73 -14.96 13.33 2.23
CA PRO A 73 -15.96 13.41 1.17
C PRO A 73 -15.31 13.24 -0.21
N PRO A 74 -16.08 12.77 -1.23
CA PRO A 74 -15.52 12.50 -2.56
C PRO A 74 -14.76 13.66 -3.19
N ASP A 75 -15.15 14.91 -2.91
CA ASP A 75 -14.48 16.10 -3.42
C ASP A 75 -13.08 16.30 -2.83
N LYS A 76 -12.82 15.72 -1.65
CA LYS A 76 -11.49 15.80 -1.00
C LYS A 76 -10.60 14.60 -1.32
N CYS A 77 -11.12 13.61 -2.04
CA CYS A 77 -10.33 12.48 -2.52
C CYS A 77 -9.46 12.84 -3.73
N LEU A 78 -9.52 14.09 -4.22
CA LEU A 78 -8.72 14.54 -5.35
C LEU A 78 -7.22 14.41 -5.09
N ASP A 79 -6.77 14.73 -3.85
CA ASP A 79 -5.34 14.62 -3.50
C ASP A 79 -4.87 13.17 -3.58
N LEU A 80 -5.70 12.23 -3.14
CA LEU A 80 -5.38 10.81 -3.26
C LEU A 80 -5.34 10.39 -4.73
N LEU A 81 -6.31 10.82 -5.52
CA LEU A 81 -6.34 10.52 -6.95
C LEU A 81 -5.11 11.08 -7.66
N GLU A 82 -4.73 12.32 -7.37
CA GLU A 82 -3.54 12.94 -7.95
C GLU A 82 -2.27 12.15 -7.59
N GLY A 83 -2.17 11.69 -6.34
CA GLY A 83 -1.06 10.87 -5.90
C GLY A 83 -0.97 9.54 -6.67
N LEU A 84 -2.11 8.90 -6.88
CA LEU A 84 -2.18 7.65 -7.64
C LEU A 84 -1.82 7.87 -9.12
N LEU A 85 -2.32 8.94 -9.74
CA LEU A 85 -1.99 9.30 -11.12
C LEU A 85 -0.52 9.64 -11.28
N GLY A 86 0.06 10.36 -10.32
CA GLY A 86 1.49 10.66 -10.31
C GLY A 86 2.34 9.39 -10.20
N ARG A 87 1.93 8.45 -9.35
CA ARG A 87 2.62 7.15 -9.25
C ARG A 87 2.53 6.37 -10.56
N ARG A 88 1.35 6.38 -11.18
CA ARG A 88 1.16 5.71 -12.47
C ARG A 88 2.10 6.26 -13.53
N LEU A 89 2.23 7.59 -13.61
CA LEU A 89 3.13 8.24 -14.56
C LEU A 89 4.59 7.84 -14.29
N ALA A 90 5.01 7.83 -13.02
CA ALA A 90 6.37 7.42 -12.66
C ALA A 90 6.65 5.98 -13.07
N VAL A 91 5.69 5.08 -12.92
CA VAL A 91 5.82 3.68 -13.35
C VAL A 91 5.96 3.60 -14.88
N ILE A 92 5.16 4.36 -15.62
CA ILE A 92 5.25 4.40 -17.09
C ILE A 92 6.64 4.87 -17.53
N GLU A 93 7.19 5.90 -16.89
CA GLU A 93 8.52 6.40 -17.18
C GLU A 93 9.59 5.36 -16.87
N GLN A 94 9.43 4.61 -15.78
CA GLN A 94 10.33 3.54 -15.41
C GLN A 94 10.29 2.38 -16.42
N ILE A 95 9.12 2.03 -16.91
CA ILE A 95 8.98 1.01 -17.96
C ILE A 95 9.71 1.45 -19.22
N ALA A 96 9.57 2.71 -19.64
CA ALA A 96 10.25 3.23 -20.82
C ALA A 96 11.77 3.17 -20.66
N LEU A 97 12.28 3.54 -19.47
CA LEU A 97 13.71 3.45 -19.17
C LEU A 97 14.18 2.00 -19.21
N SER A 98 13.45 1.09 -18.57
CA SER A 98 13.81 -0.33 -18.55
C SER A 98 13.82 -0.94 -19.94
N ARG A 99 12.89 -0.53 -20.82
CA ARG A 99 12.87 -0.97 -22.22
C ARG A 99 14.09 -0.50 -22.98
N ARG A 100 14.54 0.74 -22.77
CA ARG A 100 15.77 1.25 -23.37
C ARG A 100 16.99 0.47 -22.88
N GLN A 101 17.06 0.19 -21.59
CA GLN A 101 18.15 -0.61 -21.01
C GLN A 101 18.15 -2.03 -21.58
N LEU A 102 16.99 -2.64 -21.74
CA LEU A 102 16.87 -3.97 -22.31
C LEU A 102 17.39 -4.00 -23.75
N ARG A 103 16.99 -3.04 -24.57
CA ARG A 103 17.48 -2.93 -25.95
C ARG A 103 19.00 -2.78 -25.98
N ARG A 104 19.54 -1.99 -25.07
CA ARG A 104 21.01 -1.80 -25.00
C ARG A 104 21.71 -3.09 -24.57
N LEU A 105 21.16 -3.81 -23.61
CA LEU A 105 21.68 -5.10 -23.18
C LEU A 105 21.66 -6.10 -24.33
N ASP A 106 20.58 -6.17 -25.09
CA ASP A 106 20.47 -7.06 -26.25
C ASP A 106 21.55 -6.76 -27.30
N GLN A 107 21.81 -5.47 -27.54
CA GLN A 107 22.88 -5.06 -28.44
C GLN A 107 24.26 -5.49 -27.93
N LEU A 108 24.51 -5.31 -26.64
CA LEU A 108 25.80 -5.71 -26.04
C LEU A 108 25.98 -7.22 -26.05
N ILE A 109 24.91 -7.97 -25.72
CA ILE A 109 24.94 -9.43 -25.75
C ILE A 109 25.26 -9.92 -27.18
N LYS A 110 24.61 -9.36 -28.18
CA LYS A 110 24.84 -9.71 -29.56
C LYS A 110 26.29 -9.44 -29.97
N ARG A 111 26.85 -8.30 -29.55
CA ARG A 111 28.22 -7.90 -29.84
C ARG A 111 29.21 -8.89 -29.26
N PHE A 112 29.01 -9.34 -28.01
CA PHE A 112 29.97 -10.18 -27.31
C PHE A 112 29.71 -11.68 -27.46
N SER A 113 28.59 -12.09 -28.02
CA SER A 113 28.27 -13.49 -28.28
C SER A 113 28.72 -13.95 -29.67
N HIS A 114 29.07 -13.04 -30.53
CA HIS A 114 29.63 -13.35 -31.85
C HIS A 114 31.14 -13.63 -31.77
N GLN A 115 31.51 -14.82 -32.15
CA GLN A 115 32.91 -15.23 -32.26
C GLN A 115 33.14 -15.91 -33.58
#